data_02bd9797d702b670f6d7f5b42a4b971a
#
_entry.id   02bd9797d702b670f6d7f5b42a4b971a
#
_cell.length_a   1.000
_cell.length_b   1.000
_cell.length_c   1.000
_cell.angle_alpha   90.00
_cell.angle_beta   90.00
_cell.angle_gamma   90.00
#
_symmetry.space_group_name_H-M   'P 1'
#
loop_
_entity.id
_entity.type
_entity.pdbx_description
1 polymer ?
#
loop_
_entity_poly.entity_id
_entity_poly.type
_entity_poly.pdbx_seq_one_letter_code
_entity_poly.pdbx_strand_id
1 'polypeptide(L)'
;MRSFTTMYLETTFVEHSSRTHEMEMPLSVGLRMLPLYLTRMIVIIIMIIETGGGSLIDPYSTEPLYYQLKEILRKNILAGVWKAGDKIPTEKELSETFGVSTAVVRQAVSLLVNEGFLVKRQGKGTFVTDTRVRQGPRKLSSFSEEMAAMGLKASSIVLEKGIKEADEKISKALQIQPKTRVIMVKRLRLANDEPLGIQTFYIPEYMVPDFLQNDLTQSLYELLETKYGIVIKSAHEKYYATILDKYECKLLKVKWPFAGFIVERSAFDATGSPVEYTESVIRSDKYSVQVHLRR
;
A
#
# COMPACT_ATOMS: atom_id res chain seq x y z
N MET A 1 24.98 -27.67 -7.40
CA MET A 1 25.67 -26.74 -8.31
C MET A 1 24.74 -25.54 -8.54
N ARG A 2 25.01 -24.42 -7.92
CA ARG A 2 24.25 -23.20 -8.07
C ARG A 2 24.93 -22.32 -9.12
N SER A 3 24.21 -22.04 -10.21
CA SER A 3 24.66 -21.13 -11.27
C SER A 3 24.53 -19.68 -10.78
N PHE A 4 25.63 -18.96 -10.69
CA PHE A 4 25.67 -17.52 -10.48
C PHE A 4 25.59 -16.85 -11.86
N THR A 5 24.54 -16.10 -12.11
CA THR A 5 24.43 -15.22 -13.27
C THR A 5 25.23 -13.95 -13.00
N THR A 6 26.34 -13.79 -13.70
CA THR A 6 27.19 -12.58 -13.65
C THR A 6 26.58 -11.53 -14.58
N MET A 7 26.18 -10.40 -14.01
CA MET A 7 25.72 -9.22 -14.78
C MET A 7 26.92 -8.29 -15.03
N TYR A 8 27.16 -7.93 -16.28
CA TYR A 8 28.16 -6.95 -16.68
C TYR A 8 27.45 -5.62 -17.00
N LEU A 9 28.02 -4.50 -16.52
CA LEU A 9 27.64 -3.15 -16.91
C LEU A 9 28.77 -2.58 -17.78
N GLU A 10 28.46 -2.28 -19.02
CA GLU A 10 29.33 -1.50 -19.91
C GLU A 10 29.13 -0.02 -19.64
N THR A 11 30.19 0.67 -19.22
CA THR A 11 30.22 2.14 -19.16
C THR A 11 31.17 2.65 -20.21
N THR A 12 30.59 3.26 -21.25
CA THR A 12 31.38 3.94 -22.29
C THR A 12 31.61 5.40 -21.89
N PHE A 13 32.85 5.76 -21.61
CA PHE A 13 33.28 7.15 -21.54
C PHE A 13 33.74 7.59 -22.94
N VAL A 14 33.13 8.64 -23.47
CA VAL A 14 33.60 9.28 -24.71
C VAL A 14 34.47 10.46 -24.32
N GLU A 15 35.78 10.27 -24.27
CA GLU A 15 36.75 11.38 -24.41
C GLU A 15 37.19 11.50 -25.84
N HIS A 16 37.15 12.72 -26.34
CA HIS A 16 37.65 13.08 -27.64
C HIS A 16 39.19 13.03 -27.64
N SER A 17 39.75 11.88 -27.93
CA SER A 17 41.06 11.67 -28.57
C SER A 17 41.42 10.19 -28.54
N SER A 18 41.41 9.58 -29.70
CA SER A 18 42.08 8.37 -30.19
C SER A 18 42.85 7.51 -29.15
N ARG A 19 42.22 6.53 -28.55
CA ARG A 19 42.65 5.15 -28.23
C ARG A 19 41.67 4.53 -27.22
N THR A 20 40.90 3.56 -27.68
CA THR A 20 40.09 2.69 -26.83
C THR A 20 41.01 1.71 -26.11
N HIS A 21 41.02 1.78 -24.78
CA HIS A 21 41.46 0.68 -23.91
C HIS A 21 40.25 0.19 -23.14
N GLU A 22 39.78 -0.99 -23.50
CA GLU A 22 38.83 -1.74 -22.67
C GLU A 22 39.52 -2.21 -21.41
N MET A 23 39.01 -1.80 -20.27
CA MET A 23 39.41 -2.30 -18.96
C MET A 23 38.21 -2.93 -18.29
N GLU A 24 38.06 -4.24 -18.46
CA GLU A 24 37.07 -5.03 -17.72
C GLU A 24 37.51 -5.17 -16.26
N MET A 25 36.77 -4.55 -15.35
CA MET A 25 36.89 -4.84 -13.91
C MET A 25 35.62 -5.52 -13.41
N PRO A 26 35.73 -6.66 -12.71
CA PRO A 26 34.58 -7.32 -12.12
C PRO A 26 34.03 -6.47 -10.97
N LEU A 27 32.71 -6.22 -11.00
CA LEU A 27 31.95 -5.38 -10.04
C LEU A 27 32.18 -5.72 -8.56
N SER A 28 32.56 -6.96 -8.26
CA SER A 28 32.79 -7.44 -6.89
C SER A 28 34.08 -6.87 -6.24
N VAL A 29 35.04 -6.39 -7.03
CA VAL A 29 36.33 -5.86 -6.53
C VAL A 29 36.23 -4.33 -6.41
N GLY A 30 35.55 -3.65 -7.32
CA GLY A 30 35.40 -2.17 -7.31
C GLY A 30 34.57 -1.63 -6.14
N LEU A 31 33.55 -2.37 -5.70
CA LEU A 31 32.69 -1.92 -4.58
C LEU A 31 33.35 -2.00 -3.20
N ARG A 32 34.39 -2.81 -3.03
CA ARG A 32 35.10 -2.93 -1.74
C ARG A 32 36.07 -1.79 -1.45
N MET A 33 36.46 -1.03 -2.46
CA MET A 33 37.44 0.08 -2.34
C MET A 33 36.80 1.46 -2.30
N LEU A 34 35.49 1.56 -2.57
CA LEU A 34 34.75 2.83 -2.43
C LEU A 34 34.42 3.06 -0.95
N PRO A 35 34.57 4.28 -0.42
CA PRO A 35 34.06 4.62 0.91
C PRO A 35 32.57 4.23 1.00
N LEU A 36 32.16 3.66 2.13
CA LEU A 36 30.76 3.19 2.36
C LEU A 36 29.69 4.23 1.94
N TYR A 37 30.05 5.49 1.98
CA TYR A 37 29.29 6.64 1.55
C TYR A 37 29.05 6.68 0.03
N LEU A 38 30.11 6.51 -0.79
CA LEU A 38 29.99 6.49 -2.26
C LEU A 38 29.21 5.27 -2.78
N THR A 39 29.41 4.12 -2.16
CA THR A 39 28.67 2.90 -2.48
C THR A 39 27.18 3.08 -2.18
N ARG A 40 26.83 3.73 -1.06
CA ARG A 40 25.43 4.07 -0.74
C ARG A 40 24.84 5.09 -1.70
N MET A 41 25.59 6.12 -2.06
CA MET A 41 25.17 7.13 -3.05
C MET A 41 24.91 6.50 -4.43
N ILE A 42 25.82 5.65 -4.92
CA ILE A 42 25.66 4.95 -6.20
C ILE A 42 24.45 4.03 -6.16
N VAL A 43 24.24 3.26 -5.09
CA VAL A 43 23.06 2.41 -4.93
C VAL A 43 21.75 3.23 -4.91
N ILE A 44 21.74 4.39 -4.25
CA ILE A 44 20.57 5.29 -4.24
C ILE A 44 20.33 5.85 -5.64
N ILE A 45 21.37 6.29 -6.37
CA ILE A 45 21.27 6.81 -7.74
C ILE A 45 20.81 5.71 -8.71
N ILE A 46 21.38 4.51 -8.64
CA ILE A 46 20.99 3.37 -9.48
C ILE A 46 19.53 2.98 -9.17
N MET A 47 19.13 2.91 -7.91
CA MET A 47 17.75 2.63 -7.53
C MET A 47 16.76 3.69 -8.01
N ILE A 48 17.12 4.97 -8.01
CA ILE A 48 16.30 6.06 -8.57
C ILE A 48 16.15 5.91 -10.09
N ILE A 49 17.18 5.45 -10.77
CA ILE A 49 17.19 5.24 -12.23
C ILE A 49 16.42 3.97 -12.62
N GLU A 50 16.61 2.86 -11.91
CA GLU A 50 16.00 1.56 -12.23
C GLU A 50 14.49 1.47 -11.92
N THR A 51 13.99 2.25 -10.95
CA THR A 51 12.55 2.24 -10.61
C THR A 51 11.67 3.07 -11.55
N GLY A 52 12.24 3.61 -12.66
CA GLY A 52 11.45 4.36 -13.65
C GLY A 52 10.75 5.62 -13.14
N GLY A 53 11.04 6.00 -11.90
CA GLY A 53 10.43 7.11 -11.19
C GLY A 53 11.39 8.26 -10.94
N GLY A 54 12.25 8.59 -11.93
CA GLY A 54 13.10 9.77 -11.95
C GLY A 54 12.28 11.06 -12.03
N SER A 55 11.43 11.33 -11.07
CA SER A 55 10.91 12.67 -10.84
C SER A 55 12.03 13.46 -10.18
N LEU A 56 12.84 14.12 -11.00
CA LEU A 56 13.74 15.17 -10.54
C LEU A 56 12.87 16.23 -9.85
N ILE A 57 13.35 16.77 -8.75
CA ILE A 57 12.71 17.92 -8.13
C ILE A 57 12.76 19.06 -9.14
N ASP A 58 11.58 19.56 -9.51
CA ASP A 58 11.44 20.68 -10.43
C ASP A 58 11.28 22.00 -9.64
N PRO A 59 12.31 22.86 -9.62
CA PRO A 59 12.24 24.15 -8.93
C PRO A 59 11.22 25.12 -9.53
N TYR A 60 10.78 24.89 -10.77
CA TYR A 60 9.84 25.75 -11.49
C TYR A 60 8.41 25.26 -11.43
N SER A 61 8.17 24.10 -10.82
CA SER A 61 6.83 23.58 -10.60
C SER A 61 6.03 24.46 -9.63
N THR A 62 4.73 24.52 -9.82
CA THR A 62 3.79 25.13 -8.85
C THR A 62 3.71 24.37 -7.54
N GLU A 63 4.19 23.13 -7.50
CA GLU A 63 4.19 22.29 -6.32
C GLU A 63 5.42 22.57 -5.44
N PRO A 64 5.25 22.85 -4.13
CA PRO A 64 6.36 23.17 -3.22
C PRO A 64 7.44 22.07 -3.20
N LEU A 65 8.72 22.46 -3.16
CA LEU A 65 9.85 21.53 -3.20
C LEU A 65 9.80 20.46 -2.09
N TYR A 66 9.37 20.82 -0.89
CA TYR A 66 9.24 19.87 0.21
C TYR A 66 8.16 18.81 -0.06
N TYR A 67 7.12 19.17 -0.80
CA TYR A 67 6.04 18.24 -1.14
C TYR A 67 6.49 17.28 -2.24
N GLN A 68 7.17 17.77 -3.27
CA GLN A 68 7.79 16.94 -4.30
C GLN A 68 8.76 15.93 -3.68
N LEU A 69 9.66 16.40 -2.81
CA LEU A 69 10.60 15.53 -2.10
C LEU A 69 9.88 14.49 -1.22
N LYS A 70 8.84 14.91 -0.49
CA LYS A 70 8.00 14.02 0.30
C LYS A 70 7.44 12.87 -0.55
N GLU A 71 6.89 13.19 -1.72
CA GLU A 71 6.31 12.18 -2.62
C GLU A 71 7.38 11.25 -3.21
N ILE A 72 8.56 11.74 -3.54
CA ILE A 72 9.69 10.91 -4.00
C ILE A 72 10.11 9.93 -2.90
N LEU A 73 10.34 10.42 -1.69
CA LEU A 73 10.73 9.58 -0.55
C LEU A 73 9.63 8.54 -0.23
N ARG A 74 8.37 8.95 -0.27
CA ARG A 74 7.22 8.07 -0.06
C ARG A 74 7.15 6.95 -1.10
N LYS A 75 7.31 7.29 -2.39
CA LYS A 75 7.36 6.29 -3.47
C LYS A 75 8.49 5.28 -3.26
N ASN A 76 9.67 5.73 -2.85
CA ASN A 76 10.82 4.85 -2.59
C ASN A 76 10.55 3.90 -1.40
N ILE A 77 9.90 4.38 -0.34
CA ILE A 77 9.49 3.53 0.79
C ILE A 77 8.47 2.48 0.31
N LEU A 78 7.45 2.89 -0.44
CA LEU A 78 6.41 1.99 -0.93
C LEU A 78 6.92 0.97 -1.96
N ALA A 79 7.90 1.36 -2.79
CA ALA A 79 8.58 0.48 -3.73
C ALA A 79 9.56 -0.51 -3.02
N GLY A 80 9.77 -0.36 -1.71
CA GLY A 80 10.66 -1.24 -0.94
C GLY A 80 12.14 -0.96 -1.12
N VAL A 81 12.51 0.22 -1.67
CA VAL A 81 13.90 0.70 -1.72
C VAL A 81 14.48 0.78 -0.31
N TRP A 82 13.68 1.26 0.64
CA TRP A 82 13.94 1.13 2.06
C TRP A 82 12.85 0.27 2.69
N LYS A 83 13.27 -0.81 3.35
CA LYS A 83 12.38 -1.75 4.04
C LYS A 83 12.03 -1.23 5.44
N ALA A 84 10.97 -1.77 6.01
CA ALA A 84 10.63 -1.50 7.41
C ALA A 84 11.82 -1.79 8.34
N GLY A 85 12.17 -0.80 9.17
CA GLY A 85 13.33 -0.84 10.07
C GLY A 85 14.63 -0.30 9.47
N ASP A 86 14.72 -0.07 8.17
CA ASP A 86 15.89 0.52 7.55
C ASP A 86 16.06 1.98 7.95
N LYS A 87 17.31 2.39 8.10
CA LYS A 87 17.67 3.78 8.30
C LYS A 87 17.72 4.50 6.96
N ILE A 88 16.96 5.59 6.80
CA ILE A 88 17.07 6.44 5.62
C ILE A 88 18.32 7.34 5.72
N PRO A 89 18.82 7.88 4.60
CA PRO A 89 19.89 8.84 4.60
C PRO A 89 19.59 10.04 5.51
N THR A 90 20.63 10.68 6.03
CA THR A 90 20.51 11.86 6.90
C THR A 90 19.93 13.05 6.14
N GLU A 91 19.42 14.05 6.87
CA GLU A 91 18.90 15.28 6.27
C GLU A 91 19.95 15.98 5.39
N LYS A 92 21.25 15.88 5.75
CA LYS A 92 22.36 16.42 4.98
C LYS A 92 22.59 15.64 3.68
N GLU A 93 22.66 14.29 3.77
CA GLU A 93 22.82 13.41 2.60
C GLU A 93 21.65 13.57 1.61
N LEU A 94 20.42 13.66 2.09
CA LEU A 94 19.25 13.92 1.25
C LEU A 94 19.30 15.31 0.60
N SER A 95 19.75 16.35 1.33
CA SER A 95 19.94 17.69 0.81
C SER A 95 20.93 17.71 -0.35
N GLU A 96 22.06 17.03 -0.19
CA GLU A 96 23.10 16.90 -1.22
C GLU A 96 22.59 16.08 -2.43
N THR A 97 21.87 14.97 -2.18
CA THR A 97 21.36 14.08 -3.24
C THR A 97 20.31 14.76 -4.12
N PHE A 98 19.39 15.50 -3.52
CA PHE A 98 18.26 16.11 -4.23
C PHE A 98 18.48 17.58 -4.60
N GLY A 99 19.62 18.17 -4.23
CA GLY A 99 19.95 19.58 -4.56
C GLY A 99 19.03 20.61 -3.88
N VAL A 100 18.46 20.27 -2.71
CA VAL A 100 17.53 21.14 -1.98
C VAL A 100 18.10 21.51 -0.60
N SER A 101 17.58 22.57 0.02
CA SER A 101 18.04 22.96 1.36
C SER A 101 17.67 21.91 2.43
N THR A 102 18.45 21.84 3.49
CA THR A 102 18.16 20.97 4.65
C THR A 102 16.84 21.33 5.32
N ALA A 103 16.36 22.56 5.21
CA ALA A 103 15.04 22.97 5.70
C ALA A 103 13.91 22.29 4.91
N VAL A 104 14.03 22.22 3.58
CA VAL A 104 13.11 21.52 2.69
C VAL A 104 13.08 20.01 3.03
N VAL A 105 14.27 19.40 3.19
CA VAL A 105 14.37 17.99 3.59
C VAL A 105 13.70 17.75 4.95
N ARG A 106 14.00 18.60 5.94
CA ARG A 106 13.41 18.47 7.28
C ARG A 106 11.89 18.54 7.27
N GLN A 107 11.33 19.43 6.44
CA GLN A 107 9.89 19.57 6.29
C GLN A 107 9.28 18.33 5.62
N ALA A 108 9.86 17.82 4.52
CA ALA A 108 9.45 16.61 3.85
C ALA A 108 9.49 15.38 4.79
N VAL A 109 10.61 15.20 5.51
CA VAL A 109 10.77 14.11 6.48
C VAL A 109 9.78 14.25 7.64
N SER A 110 9.51 15.47 8.13
CA SER A 110 8.55 15.69 9.22
C SER A 110 7.12 15.31 8.78
N LEU A 111 6.73 15.60 7.55
CA LEU A 111 5.45 15.18 7.01
C LEU A 111 5.36 13.66 6.94
N LEU A 112 6.41 12.97 6.45
CA LEU A 112 6.43 11.51 6.41
C LEU A 112 6.43 10.87 7.81
N VAL A 113 6.99 11.54 8.82
CA VAL A 113 6.88 11.11 10.23
C VAL A 113 5.44 11.27 10.71
N ASN A 114 4.78 12.39 10.42
CA ASN A 114 3.38 12.62 10.78
C ASN A 114 2.43 11.66 10.05
N GLU A 115 2.73 11.33 8.79
CA GLU A 115 2.00 10.33 8.00
C GLU A 115 2.34 8.89 8.41
N GLY A 116 3.28 8.67 9.33
CA GLY A 116 3.64 7.36 9.87
C GLY A 116 4.55 6.51 8.98
N PHE A 117 5.08 7.04 7.88
CA PHE A 117 6.06 6.34 7.03
C PHE A 117 7.45 6.27 7.65
N LEU A 118 7.78 7.25 8.47
CA LEU A 118 9.09 7.37 9.12
C LEU A 118 8.94 7.54 10.63
N VAL A 119 9.99 7.19 11.37
CA VAL A 119 10.12 7.45 12.80
C VAL A 119 11.50 8.01 13.10
N LYS A 120 11.56 9.15 13.82
CA LYS A 120 12.83 9.71 14.32
C LYS A 120 13.19 9.02 15.63
N ARG A 121 14.42 8.49 15.71
CA ARG A 121 15.02 7.96 16.94
C ARG A 121 16.15 8.87 17.37
N GLN A 122 16.00 9.53 18.50
CA GLN A 122 16.97 10.51 19.01
C GLN A 122 18.38 9.93 19.04
N GLY A 123 19.36 10.64 18.48
CA GLY A 123 20.77 10.21 18.36
C GLY A 123 21.04 9.06 17.37
N LYS A 124 20.01 8.36 16.87
CA LYS A 124 20.16 7.18 16.00
C LYS A 124 19.84 7.47 14.53
N GLY A 125 18.97 8.45 14.27
CA GLY A 125 18.54 8.84 12.92
C GLY A 125 17.05 8.62 12.66
N THR A 126 16.68 8.65 11.37
CA THR A 126 15.32 8.44 10.90
C THR A 126 15.20 7.06 10.24
N PHE A 127 14.18 6.32 10.58
CA PHE A 127 13.98 4.94 10.16
C PHE A 127 12.63 4.78 9.48
N VAL A 128 12.55 3.88 8.49
CA VAL A 128 11.28 3.49 7.87
C VAL A 128 10.45 2.73 8.89
N THR A 129 9.22 3.16 9.05
CA THR A 129 8.23 2.42 9.85
C THR A 129 7.72 1.23 9.06
N ASP A 130 7.07 0.31 9.75
CA ASP A 130 6.30 -0.73 9.10
C ASP A 130 5.14 -0.07 8.33
N THR A 131 5.24 -0.07 6.98
CA THR A 131 4.27 0.56 6.06
C THR A 131 3.06 -0.33 5.78
N ARG A 132 2.91 -1.45 6.55
CA ARG A 132 1.66 -2.20 6.51
C ARG A 132 0.50 -1.28 6.84
N VAL A 133 -0.62 -1.47 6.15
CA VAL A 133 -1.87 -0.75 6.43
C VAL A 133 -2.14 -0.83 7.94
N ARG A 134 -1.97 0.30 8.63
CA ARG A 134 -2.21 0.38 10.07
C ARG A 134 -3.62 0.90 10.29
N GLN A 135 -4.50 0.05 10.76
CA GLN A 135 -5.73 0.57 11.35
C GLN A 135 -5.37 1.27 12.67
N GLY A 136 -5.42 2.60 12.65
CA GLY A 136 -5.30 3.44 13.85
C GLY A 136 -6.48 3.27 14.82
N PRO A 137 -6.64 4.13 15.87
CA PRO A 137 -7.83 4.11 16.72
C PRO A 137 -9.04 4.18 15.81
N ARG A 138 -9.85 3.12 15.85
CA ARG A 138 -10.78 2.75 14.78
C ARG A 138 -11.89 3.79 14.61
N LYS A 139 -11.66 4.73 13.72
CA LYS A 139 -12.76 5.44 13.08
C LYS A 139 -13.31 4.51 12.01
N LEU A 140 -14.61 4.31 12.01
CA LEU A 140 -15.26 3.56 10.94
C LEU A 140 -14.97 4.27 9.62
N SER A 141 -14.32 3.58 8.71
CA SER A 141 -13.96 4.10 7.39
C SER A 141 -14.16 3.04 6.32
N SER A 142 -14.48 3.49 5.13
CA SER A 142 -14.45 2.66 3.93
C SER A 142 -13.00 2.36 3.55
N PHE A 143 -12.79 1.33 2.73
CA PHE A 143 -11.46 1.02 2.18
C PHE A 143 -10.85 2.23 1.43
N SER A 144 -11.66 2.97 0.69
CA SER A 144 -11.19 4.15 -0.05
C SER A 144 -10.72 5.26 0.89
N GLU A 145 -11.45 5.50 1.98
CA GLU A 145 -11.04 6.46 3.01
C GLU A 145 -9.79 6.01 3.76
N GLU A 146 -9.67 4.71 4.08
CA GLU A 146 -8.46 4.16 4.71
C GLU A 146 -7.22 4.36 3.82
N MET A 147 -7.34 4.06 2.53
CA MET A 147 -6.24 4.25 1.58
C MET A 147 -5.91 5.73 1.41
N ALA A 148 -6.91 6.61 1.29
CA ALA A 148 -6.71 8.04 1.19
C ALA A 148 -6.02 8.62 2.44
N ALA A 149 -6.40 8.17 3.65
CA ALA A 149 -5.75 8.58 4.90
C ALA A 149 -4.28 8.18 4.97
N MET A 150 -3.88 7.12 4.25
CA MET A 150 -2.49 6.69 4.10
C MET A 150 -1.80 7.30 2.87
N GLY A 151 -2.49 8.20 2.15
CA GLY A 151 -1.99 8.79 0.91
C GLY A 151 -1.84 7.77 -0.23
N LEU A 152 -2.58 6.66 -0.20
CA LEU A 152 -2.61 5.64 -1.23
C LEU A 152 -3.86 5.82 -2.12
N LYS A 153 -3.72 5.51 -3.39
CA LYS A 153 -4.86 5.48 -4.32
C LYS A 153 -5.56 4.13 -4.22
N ALA A 154 -6.81 4.14 -3.73
CA ALA A 154 -7.65 2.95 -3.74
C ALA A 154 -8.20 2.68 -5.14
N SER A 155 -8.23 1.42 -5.54
CA SER A 155 -8.96 0.95 -6.72
C SER A 155 -9.51 -0.45 -6.50
N SER A 156 -10.43 -0.89 -7.37
CA SER A 156 -11.01 -2.23 -7.26
C SER A 156 -11.28 -2.82 -8.63
N ILE A 157 -11.13 -4.13 -8.73
CA ILE A 157 -11.56 -4.93 -9.89
C ILE A 157 -12.71 -5.81 -9.42
N VAL A 158 -13.86 -5.72 -10.07
CA VAL A 158 -15.00 -6.61 -9.80
C VAL A 158 -14.66 -7.98 -10.37
N LEU A 159 -14.55 -8.98 -9.50
CA LEU A 159 -14.27 -10.37 -9.86
C LEU A 159 -15.57 -11.13 -10.16
N GLU A 160 -16.61 -10.86 -9.35
CA GLU A 160 -17.90 -11.52 -9.45
C GLU A 160 -18.98 -10.61 -8.85
N LYS A 161 -20.18 -10.61 -9.42
CA LYS A 161 -21.35 -9.93 -8.87
C LYS A 161 -22.64 -10.67 -9.24
N GLY A 162 -23.60 -10.62 -8.35
CA GLY A 162 -24.89 -11.28 -8.60
C GLY A 162 -25.81 -11.21 -7.39
N ILE A 163 -26.98 -11.86 -7.55
CA ILE A 163 -27.93 -12.08 -6.48
C ILE A 163 -27.83 -13.53 -6.07
N LYS A 164 -27.79 -13.80 -4.77
CA LYS A 164 -27.83 -15.16 -4.24
C LYS A 164 -28.75 -15.25 -3.03
N GLU A 165 -29.12 -16.47 -2.65
CA GLU A 165 -29.81 -16.72 -1.39
C GLU A 165 -28.82 -16.67 -0.22
N ALA A 166 -29.19 -16.01 0.87
CA ALA A 166 -28.40 -15.97 2.09
C ALA A 166 -28.34 -17.36 2.73
N ASP A 167 -27.13 -17.87 2.90
CA ASP A 167 -26.85 -19.05 3.70
C ASP A 167 -26.99 -18.72 5.20
N GLU A 168 -26.77 -19.71 6.06
CA GLU A 168 -26.90 -19.56 7.51
C GLU A 168 -25.94 -18.47 8.06
N LYS A 169 -24.70 -18.41 7.56
CA LYS A 169 -23.69 -17.44 8.00
C LYS A 169 -24.10 -16.01 7.66
N ILE A 170 -24.49 -15.78 6.40
CA ILE A 170 -24.93 -14.48 5.91
C ILE A 170 -26.22 -14.05 6.60
N SER A 171 -27.18 -14.97 6.73
CA SER A 171 -28.47 -14.71 7.39
C SER A 171 -28.27 -14.28 8.84
N LYS A 172 -27.41 -14.96 9.58
CA LYS A 172 -27.07 -14.62 10.96
C LYS A 172 -26.37 -13.27 11.06
N ALA A 173 -25.43 -12.98 10.16
CA ALA A 173 -24.68 -11.73 10.19
C ALA A 173 -25.55 -10.52 9.84
N LEU A 174 -26.48 -10.66 8.89
CA LEU A 174 -27.42 -9.63 8.46
C LEU A 174 -28.74 -9.63 9.27
N GLN A 175 -28.94 -10.59 10.19
CA GLN A 175 -30.18 -10.76 10.97
C GLN A 175 -31.43 -10.86 10.09
N ILE A 176 -31.32 -11.58 8.96
CA ILE A 176 -32.39 -11.82 7.99
C ILE A 176 -32.78 -13.31 7.98
N GLN A 177 -33.94 -13.63 7.41
CA GLN A 177 -34.36 -15.00 7.25
C GLN A 177 -33.42 -15.78 6.30
N PRO A 178 -33.13 -17.05 6.55
CA PRO A 178 -32.43 -17.89 5.59
C PRO A 178 -33.10 -17.84 4.21
N LYS A 179 -32.29 -17.92 3.14
CA LYS A 179 -32.71 -17.82 1.74
C LYS A 179 -33.24 -16.44 1.31
N THR A 180 -33.19 -15.41 2.18
CA THR A 180 -33.44 -14.04 1.74
C THR A 180 -32.45 -13.70 0.61
N ARG A 181 -32.94 -13.05 -0.44
CA ARG A 181 -32.10 -12.61 -1.55
C ARG A 181 -31.15 -11.51 -1.13
N VAL A 182 -29.88 -11.70 -1.40
CA VAL A 182 -28.81 -10.74 -1.12
C VAL A 182 -28.02 -10.44 -2.38
N ILE A 183 -27.65 -9.19 -2.54
CA ILE A 183 -26.62 -8.78 -3.51
C ILE A 183 -25.28 -9.28 -3.02
N MET A 184 -24.50 -9.90 -3.88
CA MET A 184 -23.12 -10.30 -3.65
C MET A 184 -22.21 -9.57 -4.64
N VAL A 185 -21.12 -8.95 -4.13
CA VAL A 185 -20.08 -8.33 -4.95
C VAL A 185 -18.72 -8.75 -4.44
N LYS A 186 -17.98 -9.53 -5.23
CA LYS A 186 -16.62 -9.95 -4.95
C LYS A 186 -15.62 -9.08 -5.71
N ARG A 187 -14.68 -8.47 -5.00
CA ARG A 187 -13.72 -7.51 -5.57
C ARG A 187 -12.29 -7.81 -5.15
N LEU A 188 -11.36 -7.63 -6.08
CA LEU A 188 -9.94 -7.47 -5.77
C LEU A 188 -9.71 -6.01 -5.39
N ARG A 189 -9.18 -5.76 -4.19
CA ARG A 189 -8.91 -4.43 -3.66
C ARG A 189 -7.44 -4.11 -3.88
N LEU A 190 -7.16 -2.94 -4.46
CA LEU A 190 -5.80 -2.51 -4.77
C LEU A 190 -5.47 -1.20 -4.07
N ALA A 191 -4.20 -1.05 -3.70
CA ALA A 191 -3.62 0.19 -3.21
C ALA A 191 -2.45 0.55 -4.11
N ASN A 192 -2.48 1.71 -4.80
CA ASN A 192 -1.52 2.10 -5.84
C ASN A 192 -1.29 0.98 -6.87
N ASP A 193 -2.38 0.39 -7.39
CA ASP A 193 -2.42 -0.70 -8.37
C ASP A 193 -1.79 -2.04 -7.89
N GLU A 194 -1.36 -2.13 -6.62
CA GLU A 194 -0.89 -3.37 -6.01
C GLU A 194 -2.05 -4.09 -5.28
N PRO A 195 -2.28 -5.40 -5.53
CA PRO A 195 -3.30 -6.18 -4.84
C PRO A 195 -3.04 -6.25 -3.34
N LEU A 196 -4.05 -5.84 -2.55
CA LEU A 196 -4.02 -5.85 -1.08
C LEU A 196 -4.87 -6.96 -0.48
N GLY A 197 -6.06 -7.17 -1.05
CA GLY A 197 -7.02 -8.16 -0.53
C GLY A 197 -8.14 -8.48 -1.52
N ILE A 198 -8.88 -9.53 -1.22
CA ILE A 198 -10.10 -9.94 -1.92
C ILE A 198 -11.24 -9.72 -0.93
N GLN A 199 -12.24 -8.95 -1.31
CA GLN A 199 -13.41 -8.65 -0.46
C GLN A 199 -14.68 -9.13 -1.13
N THR A 200 -15.50 -9.86 -0.39
CA THR A 200 -16.87 -10.22 -0.78
C THR A 200 -17.86 -9.46 0.09
N PHE A 201 -18.67 -8.65 -0.53
CA PHE A 201 -19.68 -7.79 0.09
C PHE A 201 -21.06 -8.42 -0.08
N TYR A 202 -21.89 -8.36 0.96
CA TYR A 202 -23.28 -8.83 0.98
C TYR A 202 -24.18 -7.77 1.58
N ILE A 203 -25.33 -7.51 0.93
CA ILE A 203 -26.39 -6.63 1.40
C ILE A 203 -27.76 -7.20 0.99
N PRO A 204 -28.82 -7.10 1.79
CA PRO A 204 -30.15 -7.52 1.36
C PRO A 204 -30.61 -6.77 0.12
N GLU A 205 -31.08 -7.52 -0.90
CA GLU A 205 -31.46 -6.94 -2.20
C GLU A 205 -32.55 -5.87 -2.07
N TYR A 206 -33.51 -6.09 -1.18
CA TYR A 206 -34.62 -5.15 -0.96
C TYR A 206 -34.21 -3.78 -0.45
N MET A 207 -33.02 -3.66 0.13
CA MET A 207 -32.49 -2.37 0.61
C MET A 207 -31.90 -1.52 -0.52
N VAL A 208 -31.47 -2.14 -1.61
CA VAL A 208 -30.67 -1.51 -2.67
C VAL A 208 -31.15 -1.93 -4.06
N PRO A 209 -32.34 -1.51 -4.50
CA PRO A 209 -32.84 -1.87 -5.82
C PRO A 209 -31.86 -1.42 -6.91
N ASP A 210 -31.70 -2.24 -7.97
CA ASP A 210 -30.82 -1.97 -9.12
C ASP A 210 -29.34 -1.73 -8.77
N PHE A 211 -28.87 -2.22 -7.61
CA PHE A 211 -27.49 -2.03 -7.16
C PHE A 211 -26.45 -2.52 -8.16
N LEU A 212 -26.69 -3.66 -8.80
CA LEU A 212 -25.76 -4.27 -9.75
C LEU A 212 -25.58 -3.48 -11.05
N GLN A 213 -26.43 -2.51 -11.33
CA GLN A 213 -26.34 -1.62 -12.51
C GLN A 213 -25.35 -0.46 -12.32
N ASN A 214 -24.92 -0.21 -11.07
CA ASN A 214 -23.97 0.87 -10.76
C ASN A 214 -22.52 0.46 -11.07
N ASP A 215 -21.63 1.46 -11.07
CA ASP A 215 -20.19 1.23 -11.10
C ASP A 215 -19.71 0.70 -9.73
N LEU A 216 -19.51 -0.60 -9.66
CA LEU A 216 -19.09 -1.28 -8.42
C LEU A 216 -17.56 -1.29 -8.23
N THR A 217 -16.79 -0.60 -9.08
CA THR A 217 -15.35 -0.42 -8.89
C THR A 217 -15.04 0.70 -7.90
N GLN A 218 -15.99 1.59 -7.69
CA GLN A 218 -15.90 2.74 -6.78
C GLN A 218 -16.17 2.36 -5.31
N SER A 219 -16.27 3.38 -4.44
CA SER A 219 -16.63 3.18 -3.02
C SER A 219 -18.08 2.73 -2.89
N LEU A 220 -18.30 1.52 -2.38
CA LEU A 220 -19.67 1.06 -2.12
C LEU A 220 -20.31 1.81 -0.96
N TYR A 221 -19.54 2.30 0.01
CA TYR A 221 -20.07 3.13 1.11
C TYR A 221 -20.59 4.45 0.59
N GLU A 222 -19.84 5.11 -0.30
CA GLU A 222 -20.29 6.34 -0.95
C GLU A 222 -21.55 6.09 -1.81
N LEU A 223 -21.60 4.98 -2.55
CA LEU A 223 -22.77 4.57 -3.32
C LEU A 223 -23.98 4.32 -2.42
N LEU A 224 -23.81 3.63 -1.29
CA LEU A 224 -24.87 3.38 -0.31
C LEU A 224 -25.43 4.70 0.26
N GLU A 225 -24.53 5.62 0.62
CA GLU A 225 -24.91 6.90 1.20
C GLU A 225 -25.59 7.82 0.18
N THR A 226 -24.99 8.01 -1.00
CA THR A 226 -25.43 9.00 -1.97
C THR A 226 -26.69 8.57 -2.74
N LYS A 227 -26.81 7.28 -3.08
CA LYS A 227 -27.92 6.79 -3.91
C LYS A 227 -29.04 6.16 -3.09
N TYR A 228 -28.70 5.47 -2.00
CA TYR A 228 -29.70 4.70 -1.23
C TYR A 228 -30.00 5.32 0.14
N GLY A 229 -29.30 6.39 0.53
CA GLY A 229 -29.49 7.05 1.82
C GLY A 229 -29.07 6.20 3.03
N ILE A 230 -28.29 5.14 2.77
CA ILE A 230 -27.84 4.18 3.79
C ILE A 230 -26.48 4.65 4.33
N VAL A 231 -26.48 5.14 5.57
CA VAL A 231 -25.26 5.60 6.25
C VAL A 231 -24.83 4.59 7.29
N ILE A 232 -23.67 4.01 7.12
CA ILE A 232 -23.09 3.08 8.08
C ILE A 232 -22.50 3.86 9.26
N LYS A 233 -22.90 3.51 10.49
CA LYS A 233 -22.53 4.22 11.72
C LYS A 233 -21.62 3.42 12.64
N SER A 234 -21.70 2.10 12.60
CA SER A 234 -20.85 1.22 13.40
C SER A 234 -20.54 -0.08 12.67
N ALA A 235 -19.50 -0.76 13.08
CA ALA A 235 -19.17 -2.09 12.55
C ALA A 235 -18.52 -2.96 13.62
N HIS A 236 -18.77 -4.26 13.54
CA HIS A 236 -18.03 -5.28 14.27
C HIS A 236 -17.13 -6.04 13.33
N GLU A 237 -15.88 -6.24 13.71
CA GLU A 237 -14.91 -6.99 12.92
C GLU A 237 -14.30 -8.12 13.73
N LYS A 238 -14.07 -9.23 13.03
CA LYS A 238 -13.36 -10.38 13.55
C LYS A 238 -12.20 -10.71 12.62
N TYR A 239 -11.04 -10.96 13.19
CA TYR A 239 -9.83 -11.27 12.47
C TYR A 239 -9.35 -12.66 12.78
N TYR A 240 -9.09 -13.43 11.74
CA TYR A 240 -8.54 -14.78 11.84
C TYR A 240 -7.26 -14.86 11.02
N ALA A 241 -6.20 -15.43 11.58
CA ALA A 241 -5.02 -15.77 10.82
C ALA A 241 -5.29 -16.97 9.91
N THR A 242 -4.76 -16.94 8.69
CA THR A 242 -4.93 -18.03 7.72
C THR A 242 -3.70 -18.19 6.84
N ILE A 243 -3.63 -19.32 6.16
CA ILE A 243 -2.77 -19.48 4.99
C ILE A 243 -3.65 -19.36 3.76
N LEU A 244 -3.29 -18.44 2.87
CA LEU A 244 -4.02 -18.18 1.63
C LEU A 244 -4.03 -19.44 0.75
N ASP A 245 -5.13 -19.68 0.06
CA ASP A 245 -5.18 -20.72 -0.94
C ASP A 245 -4.42 -20.35 -2.23
N LYS A 246 -4.28 -21.29 -3.15
CA LYS A 246 -3.53 -21.07 -4.40
C LYS A 246 -4.20 -20.04 -5.32
N TYR A 247 -5.54 -19.98 -5.32
CA TYR A 247 -6.32 -19.05 -6.12
C TYR A 247 -6.17 -17.62 -5.57
N GLU A 248 -6.29 -17.46 -4.25
CA GLU A 248 -6.07 -16.20 -3.55
C GLU A 248 -4.64 -15.69 -3.75
N CYS A 249 -3.65 -16.55 -3.61
CA CYS A 249 -2.24 -16.22 -3.87
C CYS A 249 -2.01 -15.72 -5.30
N LYS A 250 -2.66 -16.36 -6.30
CA LYS A 250 -2.56 -15.93 -7.70
C LYS A 250 -3.15 -14.54 -7.91
N LEU A 251 -4.35 -14.27 -7.36
CA LEU A 251 -5.00 -12.96 -7.45
C LEU A 251 -4.20 -11.88 -6.73
N LEU A 252 -3.66 -12.20 -5.57
CA LEU A 252 -2.90 -11.27 -4.73
C LEU A 252 -1.42 -11.14 -5.15
N LYS A 253 -1.01 -11.84 -6.22
CA LYS A 253 0.36 -11.83 -6.76
C LYS A 253 1.43 -12.19 -5.72
N VAL A 254 1.15 -13.17 -4.87
CA VAL A 254 2.08 -13.71 -3.87
C VAL A 254 2.36 -15.20 -4.11
N LYS A 255 3.49 -15.69 -3.58
CA LYS A 255 3.88 -17.11 -3.73
C LYS A 255 3.25 -17.94 -2.62
N TRP A 256 2.58 -19.01 -2.99
CA TRP A 256 2.08 -20.00 -2.03
C TRP A 256 3.23 -20.83 -1.41
N PRO A 257 3.19 -21.19 -0.10
CA PRO A 257 2.19 -20.79 0.90
C PRO A 257 2.43 -19.36 1.40
N PHE A 258 1.36 -18.60 1.65
CA PHE A 258 1.44 -17.23 2.11
C PHE A 258 0.47 -16.97 3.26
N ALA A 259 0.93 -16.30 4.32
CA ALA A 259 0.09 -15.95 5.45
C ALA A 259 -0.82 -14.76 5.11
N GLY A 260 -2.03 -14.77 5.66
CA GLY A 260 -3.00 -13.69 5.51
C GLY A 260 -3.94 -13.59 6.69
N PHE A 261 -4.90 -12.69 6.58
CA PHE A 261 -6.01 -12.55 7.50
C PHE A 261 -7.32 -12.78 6.76
N ILE A 262 -8.24 -13.51 7.39
CA ILE A 262 -9.66 -13.46 7.08
C ILE A 262 -10.26 -12.40 7.99
N VAL A 263 -10.97 -11.42 7.42
CA VAL A 263 -11.67 -10.39 8.17
C VAL A 263 -13.16 -10.47 7.87
N GLU A 264 -13.96 -10.74 8.89
CA GLU A 264 -15.41 -10.68 8.82
C GLU A 264 -15.86 -9.36 9.43
N ARG A 265 -16.66 -8.59 8.68
CA ARG A 265 -17.23 -7.32 9.15
C ARG A 265 -18.75 -7.37 9.02
N SER A 266 -19.45 -7.06 10.09
CA SER A 266 -20.88 -6.72 10.08
C SER A 266 -21.02 -5.24 10.36
N ALA A 267 -21.68 -4.49 9.47
CA ALA A 267 -21.85 -3.05 9.58
C ALA A 267 -23.32 -2.69 9.82
N PHE A 268 -23.54 -1.64 10.60
CA PHE A 268 -24.83 -1.25 11.13
C PHE A 268 -25.14 0.22 10.85
N ASP A 269 -26.40 0.53 10.66
CA ASP A 269 -26.90 1.89 10.53
C ASP A 269 -27.04 2.61 11.89
N ALA A 270 -27.66 3.80 11.89
CA ALA A 270 -27.88 4.59 13.10
C ALA A 270 -28.87 3.97 14.08
N THR A 271 -29.73 3.05 13.62
CA THR A 271 -30.69 2.33 14.46
C THR A 271 -30.11 1.08 15.09
N GLY A 272 -28.88 0.70 14.68
CA GLY A 272 -28.24 -0.55 15.07
C GLY A 272 -28.68 -1.75 14.22
N SER A 273 -29.40 -1.51 13.12
CA SER A 273 -29.81 -2.55 12.19
C SER A 273 -28.65 -2.94 11.28
N PRO A 274 -28.39 -4.25 11.06
CA PRO A 274 -27.33 -4.67 10.17
C PRO A 274 -27.68 -4.33 8.71
N VAL A 275 -26.72 -3.72 8.04
CA VAL A 275 -26.86 -3.25 6.66
C VAL A 275 -26.05 -4.12 5.71
N GLU A 276 -24.83 -4.43 6.13
CA GLU A 276 -23.83 -5.07 5.30
C GLU A 276 -23.10 -6.16 6.08
N TYR A 277 -22.74 -7.21 5.35
CA TYR A 277 -21.77 -8.20 5.81
C TYR A 277 -20.66 -8.33 4.77
N THR A 278 -19.40 -8.31 5.19
CA THR A 278 -18.26 -8.55 4.30
C THR A 278 -17.34 -9.62 4.83
N GLU A 279 -16.79 -10.39 3.90
CA GLU A 279 -15.66 -11.29 4.12
C GLU A 279 -14.49 -10.80 3.29
N SER A 280 -13.36 -10.60 3.92
CA SER A 280 -12.14 -10.16 3.24
C SER A 280 -10.98 -11.11 3.52
N VAL A 281 -10.22 -11.42 2.49
CA VAL A 281 -8.93 -12.11 2.59
C VAL A 281 -7.85 -11.08 2.29
N ILE A 282 -6.94 -10.84 3.25
CA ILE A 282 -5.96 -9.74 3.18
C ILE A 282 -4.55 -10.28 3.38
N ARG A 283 -3.60 -9.79 2.59
CA ARG A 283 -2.17 -10.13 2.70
C ARG A 283 -1.59 -9.65 4.03
N SER A 284 -0.87 -10.52 4.74
CA SER A 284 -0.23 -10.16 6.02
C SER A 284 1.00 -9.25 5.89
N ASP A 285 1.66 -9.25 4.72
CA ASP A 285 2.83 -8.39 4.48
C ASP A 285 2.45 -6.92 4.22
N LYS A 286 1.20 -6.66 3.83
CA LYS A 286 0.68 -5.33 3.52
C LYS A 286 -0.34 -4.81 4.54
N TYR A 287 -0.74 -5.63 5.49
CA TYR A 287 -1.79 -5.29 6.45
C TYR A 287 -1.39 -5.62 7.88
N SER A 288 -1.69 -4.73 8.80
CA SER A 288 -1.54 -4.94 10.24
C SER A 288 -2.70 -4.32 11.01
N VAL A 289 -3.12 -4.98 12.08
CA VAL A 289 -4.12 -4.45 13.02
C VAL A 289 -3.39 -3.79 14.18
N GLN A 290 -3.61 -2.49 14.38
CA GLN A 290 -3.07 -1.75 15.51
C GLN A 290 -4.21 -1.38 16.47
N VAL A 291 -4.12 -1.79 17.72
CA VAL A 291 -5.08 -1.45 18.77
C VAL A 291 -4.39 -0.57 19.79
N HIS A 292 -4.95 0.62 20.06
CA HIS A 292 -4.45 1.51 21.10
C HIS A 292 -5.26 1.30 22.36
N LEU A 293 -4.62 0.73 23.40
CA LEU A 293 -5.25 0.49 24.69
C LEU A 293 -4.87 1.61 25.66
N ARG A 294 -5.84 2.16 26.38
CA ARG A 294 -5.64 3.10 27.50
C ARG A 294 -6.14 2.43 28.77
N ARG A 295 -5.48 2.73 29.90
CA ARG A 295 -5.87 2.29 31.24
C ARG A 295 -6.49 3.43 32.01
#